data_7fb02a1064a3f19d9d5d8fa24ec6ef6a
#
_entry.id   7fb02a1064a3f19d9d5d8fa24ec6ef6a
#
_cell.length_a   1.000
_cell.length_b   1.000
_cell.length_c   1.000
_cell.angle_alpha   90.00
_cell.angle_beta   90.00
_cell.angle_gamma   90.00
#
_symmetry.space_group_name_H-M   'P 1'
#
loop_
_entity.id
_entity.type
_entity.pdbx_description
1 polymer ?
#
loop_
_entity_poly.entity_id
_entity_poly.type
_entity_poly.pdbx_seq_one_letter_code
_entity_poly.pdbx_strand_id
1 'polypeptide(L)'
;TGQEVHHARIFYRDHMWRLEYNEPGAVSATIVRADRNQVWHLIPSIHHFRTESYGSDYALHLTIRLDNETSREFIGTQTLDGHPTTLYEVVATGPGEQKETYYQWVATDMNFPLKLVKKDGDWMVEYRDVKLGRLADSFFQLPHRYVPMEP
;
A
#
# COMPACT_ATOMS: atom_id res chain seq x y z
N THR A 1 -14.10 -7.47 -18.77
CA THR A 1 -13.12 -7.90 -17.79
C THR A 1 -13.41 -7.28 -16.44
N GLY A 2 -13.73 -8.09 -15.47
CA GLY A 2 -13.99 -7.63 -14.11
C GLY A 2 -12.72 -7.02 -13.48
N GLN A 3 -12.89 -5.94 -12.76
CA GLN A 3 -11.83 -5.39 -11.95
C GLN A 3 -11.75 -6.17 -10.65
N GLU A 4 -10.54 -6.62 -10.28
CA GLU A 4 -10.32 -7.20 -8.97
C GLU A 4 -10.22 -6.08 -7.96
N VAL A 5 -11.02 -6.18 -6.89
CA VAL A 5 -10.98 -5.22 -5.79
C VAL A 5 -10.55 -5.95 -4.54
N HIS A 6 -9.48 -5.50 -3.93
CA HIS A 6 -8.96 -6.08 -2.70
C HIS A 6 -9.06 -5.07 -1.57
N HIS A 7 -9.60 -5.51 -0.45
CA HIS A 7 -9.72 -4.69 0.75
C HIS A 7 -8.83 -5.25 1.84
N ALA A 8 -8.02 -4.39 2.42
CA ALA A 8 -7.13 -4.76 3.50
C ALA A 8 -7.00 -3.60 4.49
N ARG A 9 -6.74 -3.94 5.74
CA ARG A 9 -6.32 -2.96 6.73
C ARG A 9 -4.80 -2.89 6.69
N ILE A 10 -4.25 -1.67 6.64
CA ILE A 10 -2.81 -1.46 6.48
C ILE A 10 -2.28 -0.75 7.70
N PHE A 11 -1.21 -1.30 8.28
CA PHE A 11 -0.43 -0.67 9.35
C PHE A 11 0.97 -0.42 8.80
N TYR A 12 1.50 0.79 8.95
CA TYR A 12 2.79 1.16 8.38
C TYR A 12 3.64 1.91 9.40
N ARG A 13 4.93 1.55 9.46
CA ARG A 13 5.95 2.27 10.23
C ARG A 13 7.33 1.91 9.70
N ASP A 14 8.14 2.91 9.36
CA ASP A 14 9.59 2.77 9.10
C ASP A 14 9.98 1.63 8.16
N HIS A 15 9.44 1.62 6.95
CA HIS A 15 9.70 0.58 5.93
C HIS A 15 9.24 -0.82 6.35
N MET A 16 8.27 -0.87 7.23
CA MET A 16 7.56 -2.08 7.61
C MET A 16 6.08 -1.86 7.46
N TRP A 17 5.35 -2.84 6.94
CA TRP A 17 3.90 -2.76 6.92
C TRP A 17 3.26 -4.11 7.10
N ARG A 18 2.03 -4.06 7.58
CA ARG A 18 1.20 -5.22 7.82
C ARG A 18 -0.11 -5.04 7.08
N LEU A 19 -0.47 -6.03 6.29
CA LEU A 19 -1.73 -6.09 5.56
C LEU A 19 -2.60 -7.14 6.22
N GLU A 20 -3.77 -6.75 6.74
CA GLU A 20 -4.76 -7.70 7.27
C GLU A 20 -5.91 -7.77 6.29
N TYR A 21 -6.19 -8.94 5.77
CA TYR A 21 -7.17 -9.11 4.72
C TYR A 21 -8.56 -9.25 5.31
N ASN A 22 -9.53 -8.53 4.74
CA ASN A 22 -10.93 -8.58 5.15
C ASN A 22 -11.67 -9.76 4.51
N GLU A 23 -11.07 -10.36 3.50
CA GLU A 23 -11.65 -11.47 2.75
C GLU A 23 -11.19 -12.81 3.34
N PRO A 24 -12.08 -13.83 3.39
CA PRO A 24 -11.66 -15.13 3.89
C PRO A 24 -10.62 -15.78 2.96
N GLY A 25 -9.62 -16.40 3.56
CA GLY A 25 -8.55 -17.08 2.84
C GLY A 25 -7.60 -17.77 3.80
N ALA A 26 -6.71 -18.60 3.26
CA ALA A 26 -5.71 -19.30 4.06
C ALA A 26 -4.73 -18.32 4.71
N VAL A 27 -4.32 -17.28 3.96
CA VAL A 27 -3.46 -16.22 4.47
C VAL A 27 -4.35 -15.14 5.07
N SER A 28 -4.19 -14.87 6.36
CA SER A 28 -4.97 -13.85 7.06
C SER A 28 -4.28 -12.49 7.07
N ALA A 29 -2.97 -12.48 7.03
CA ALA A 29 -2.18 -11.26 7.08
C ALA A 29 -0.83 -11.46 6.39
N THR A 30 -0.28 -10.37 5.89
CA THR A 30 1.05 -10.33 5.31
C THR A 30 1.84 -9.25 6.03
N ILE A 31 3.03 -9.61 6.52
CA ILE A 31 3.96 -8.66 7.12
C ILE A 31 5.10 -8.45 6.14
N VAL A 32 5.30 -7.19 5.76
CA VAL A 32 6.38 -6.80 4.85
C VAL A 32 7.48 -6.10 5.65
N ARG A 33 8.66 -6.68 5.62
CA ARG A 33 9.85 -6.14 6.25
C ARG A 33 10.82 -5.71 5.17
N ALA A 34 10.54 -4.57 4.55
CA ALA A 34 11.42 -4.02 3.52
C ALA A 34 12.81 -3.73 4.08
N ASP A 35 12.90 -3.40 5.37
CA ASP A 35 14.16 -3.19 6.10
C ASP A 35 15.02 -4.45 6.15
N ARG A 36 14.43 -5.65 6.03
CA ARG A 36 15.11 -6.94 6.06
C ARG A 36 15.01 -7.72 4.74
N ASN A 37 14.43 -7.12 3.71
CA ASN A 37 14.18 -7.78 2.42
C ASN A 37 13.36 -9.06 2.57
N GLN A 38 12.36 -9.05 3.46
CA GLN A 38 11.52 -10.22 3.75
C GLN A 38 10.05 -9.90 3.74
N VAL A 39 9.24 -10.88 3.34
CA VAL A 39 7.79 -10.84 3.41
C VAL A 39 7.31 -12.13 4.06
N TRP A 40 6.42 -12.04 5.03
CA TRP A 40 5.85 -13.19 5.74
C TRP A 40 4.35 -13.23 5.54
N HIS A 41 3.85 -14.35 5.00
CA HIS A 41 2.41 -14.60 4.87
C HIS A 41 1.96 -15.51 5.99
N LEU A 42 1.04 -15.05 6.83
CA LEU A 42 0.59 -15.76 8.02
C LEU A 42 -0.57 -16.68 7.69
N ILE A 43 -0.45 -17.95 8.07
CA ILE A 43 -1.46 -18.99 7.87
C ILE A 43 -1.88 -19.51 9.25
N PRO A 44 -2.86 -18.83 9.91
CA PRO A 44 -3.16 -19.13 11.31
C PRO A 44 -3.79 -20.49 11.54
N SER A 45 -4.48 -21.07 10.56
CA SER A 45 -5.12 -22.38 10.71
C SER A 45 -4.13 -23.50 11.04
N ILE A 46 -2.87 -23.33 10.64
CA ILE A 46 -1.82 -24.33 10.89
C ILE A 46 -0.63 -23.75 11.67
N HIS A 47 -0.73 -22.50 12.15
CA HIS A 47 0.33 -21.78 12.85
C HIS A 47 1.65 -21.75 12.07
N HIS A 48 1.55 -21.54 10.77
CA HIS A 48 2.71 -21.47 9.86
C HIS A 48 2.78 -20.09 9.22
N PHE A 49 3.96 -19.75 8.72
CA PHE A 49 4.15 -18.60 7.84
C PHE A 49 4.97 -19.00 6.62
N ARG A 50 4.68 -18.39 5.50
CA ARG A 50 5.45 -18.56 4.27
C ARG A 50 6.32 -17.32 4.07
N THR A 51 7.59 -17.52 3.73
CA THR A 51 8.56 -16.44 3.52
C THR A 51 8.80 -16.23 2.05
N GLU A 52 8.85 -14.96 1.66
CA GLU A 52 9.28 -14.52 0.34
C GLU A 52 10.29 -13.40 0.48
N SER A 53 11.07 -13.16 -0.59
CA SER A 53 11.88 -11.96 -0.69
C SER A 53 11.00 -10.76 -0.99
N TYR A 54 11.34 -9.60 -0.44
CA TYR A 54 10.66 -8.37 -0.75
C TYR A 54 10.89 -7.98 -2.21
N GLY A 55 9.83 -7.59 -2.90
CA GLY A 55 9.88 -7.12 -4.27
C GLY A 55 8.97 -5.93 -4.47
N SER A 56 9.07 -5.29 -5.64
CA SER A 56 8.29 -4.11 -5.97
C SER A 56 6.78 -4.34 -5.94
N ASP A 57 6.34 -5.59 -6.07
CA ASP A 57 4.92 -5.96 -6.01
C ASP A 57 4.29 -5.65 -4.64
N TYR A 58 5.12 -5.54 -3.60
CA TYR A 58 4.66 -5.24 -2.26
C TYR A 58 4.80 -3.76 -1.89
N ALA A 59 5.30 -2.93 -2.81
CA ALA A 59 5.47 -1.52 -2.55
C ALA A 59 4.12 -0.83 -2.33
N LEU A 60 4.05 0.02 -1.31
CA LEU A 60 2.87 0.83 -1.04
C LEU A 60 3.07 2.25 -1.55
N HIS A 61 1.98 2.86 -2.02
CA HIS A 61 1.99 4.24 -2.50
C HIS A 61 1.63 5.18 -1.36
N LEU A 62 2.57 5.32 -0.40
CA LEU A 62 2.37 6.11 0.81
C LEU A 62 3.10 7.46 0.77
N THR A 63 3.75 7.78 -0.34
CA THR A 63 4.43 9.05 -0.53
C THR A 63 3.70 9.89 -1.57
N ILE A 64 3.75 11.21 -1.40
CA ILE A 64 3.12 12.14 -2.33
C ILE A 64 3.85 12.11 -3.68
N ARG A 65 5.19 12.20 -3.64
CA ARG A 65 5.97 12.13 -4.88
C ARG A 65 6.08 10.70 -5.37
N LEU A 66 5.81 10.51 -6.65
CA LEU A 66 5.97 9.20 -7.29
C LEU A 66 7.43 9.03 -7.73
N ASP A 67 7.89 7.79 -7.76
CA ASP A 67 9.19 7.46 -8.31
C ASP A 67 9.24 7.83 -9.79
N ASN A 68 10.32 8.48 -10.20
CA ASN A 68 10.52 8.92 -11.58
C ASN A 68 9.44 9.91 -12.07
N GLU A 69 8.88 10.68 -11.16
CA GLU A 69 7.91 11.72 -11.50
C GLU A 69 8.57 12.81 -12.34
N THR A 70 7.96 13.16 -13.47
CA THR A 70 8.49 14.18 -14.39
C THR A 70 7.68 15.46 -14.40
N SER A 71 6.38 15.39 -14.06
CA SER A 71 5.55 16.60 -13.97
C SER A 71 4.40 16.40 -13.01
N ARG A 72 3.89 17.50 -12.50
CA ARG A 72 2.76 17.53 -11.57
C ARG A 72 1.97 18.80 -11.79
N GLU A 73 0.71 18.67 -12.19
CA GLU A 73 -0.17 19.80 -12.43
C GLU A 73 -1.36 19.80 -11.47
N PHE A 74 -1.65 20.97 -10.92
CA PHE A 74 -2.84 21.18 -10.10
C PHE A 74 -4.08 21.11 -11.00
N ILE A 75 -5.05 20.28 -10.59
CA ILE A 75 -6.34 20.15 -11.30
C ILE A 75 -7.46 20.85 -10.53
N GLY A 76 -7.55 20.62 -9.23
CA GLY A 76 -8.62 21.18 -8.42
C GLY A 76 -8.60 20.70 -7.00
N THR A 77 -9.69 20.88 -6.30
CA THR A 77 -9.86 20.45 -4.91
C THR A 77 -11.11 19.61 -4.76
N GLN A 78 -11.09 18.69 -3.81
CA GLN A 78 -12.22 17.80 -3.54
C GLN A 78 -12.12 17.31 -2.09
N THR A 79 -13.27 17.04 -1.47
CA THR A 79 -13.28 16.38 -0.16
C THR A 79 -13.37 14.87 -0.37
N LEU A 80 -12.44 14.13 0.22
CA LEU A 80 -12.44 12.67 0.24
C LEU A 80 -12.36 12.18 1.68
N ASP A 81 -13.24 11.27 2.05
CA ASP A 81 -13.27 10.66 3.38
C ASP A 81 -13.22 11.71 4.51
N GLY A 82 -13.92 12.82 4.31
CA GLY A 82 -13.97 13.93 5.26
C GLY A 82 -12.74 14.84 5.27
N HIS A 83 -11.77 14.61 4.39
CA HIS A 83 -10.54 15.40 4.33
C HIS A 83 -10.50 16.30 3.10
N PRO A 84 -10.05 17.56 3.26
CA PRO A 84 -9.81 18.42 2.09
C PRO A 84 -8.61 17.88 1.30
N THR A 85 -8.79 17.73 0.01
CA THR A 85 -7.71 17.23 -0.86
C THR A 85 -7.44 18.18 -2.00
N THR A 86 -6.20 18.15 -2.48
CA THR A 86 -5.81 18.73 -3.75
C THR A 86 -5.62 17.60 -4.77
N LEU A 87 -6.22 17.77 -5.94
CA LEU A 87 -6.11 16.81 -7.03
C LEU A 87 -5.02 17.26 -8.00
N TYR A 88 -4.10 16.36 -8.31
CA TYR A 88 -3.02 16.58 -9.26
C TYR A 88 -3.08 15.57 -10.40
N GLU A 89 -2.69 16.02 -11.59
CA GLU A 89 -2.32 15.11 -12.67
C GLU A 89 -0.81 14.95 -12.63
N VAL A 90 -0.35 13.72 -12.48
CA VAL A 90 1.08 13.40 -12.28
C VAL A 90 1.56 12.51 -13.41
N VAL A 91 2.68 12.87 -14.03
CA VAL A 91 3.32 12.05 -15.05
C VAL A 91 4.61 11.49 -14.49
N ALA A 92 4.80 10.19 -14.65
CA ALA A 92 6.01 9.49 -14.21
C ALA A 92 6.51 8.59 -15.35
N THR A 93 7.82 8.31 -15.34
CA THR A 93 8.42 7.41 -16.31
C THR A 93 8.38 6.00 -15.75
N GLY A 94 7.72 5.09 -16.45
CA GLY A 94 7.62 3.69 -16.08
C GLY A 94 8.77 2.84 -16.62
N PRO A 95 8.71 1.52 -16.37
CA PRO A 95 9.67 0.58 -16.96
C PRO A 95 9.65 0.68 -18.49
N GLY A 96 10.81 0.64 -19.11
CA GLY A 96 10.92 0.81 -20.57
C GLY A 96 10.81 2.26 -21.03
N GLU A 97 10.93 3.21 -20.12
CA GLU A 97 10.93 4.66 -20.38
C GLU A 97 9.63 5.21 -20.95
N GLN A 98 8.53 4.45 -20.89
CA GLN A 98 7.22 4.97 -21.26
C GLN A 98 6.68 5.89 -20.18
N LYS A 99 5.96 6.92 -20.61
CA LYS A 99 5.31 7.85 -19.68
C LYS A 99 3.96 7.28 -19.22
N GLU A 100 3.71 7.34 -17.93
CA GLU A 100 2.45 6.94 -17.33
C GLU A 100 1.85 8.14 -16.60
N THR A 101 0.55 8.33 -16.75
CA THR A 101 -0.17 9.44 -16.14
C THR A 101 -1.07 8.93 -15.03
N TYR A 102 -1.08 9.64 -13.92
CA TYR A 102 -1.88 9.32 -12.73
C TYR A 102 -2.65 10.55 -12.28
N TYR A 103 -3.75 10.30 -11.57
CA TYR A 103 -4.43 11.31 -10.78
C TYR A 103 -4.21 11.00 -9.31
N GLN A 104 -3.80 12.00 -8.54
CA GLN A 104 -3.50 11.84 -7.13
C GLN A 104 -4.24 12.88 -6.30
N TRP A 105 -4.92 12.39 -5.26
CA TRP A 105 -5.61 13.22 -4.28
C TRP A 105 -4.77 13.25 -3.00
N VAL A 106 -4.27 14.44 -2.65
CA VAL A 106 -3.42 14.65 -1.48
C VAL A 106 -4.23 15.37 -0.41
N ALA A 107 -4.39 14.74 0.76
CA ALA A 107 -5.04 15.37 1.90
C ALA A 107 -4.13 16.47 2.45
N THR A 108 -4.63 17.70 2.44
CA THR A 108 -3.84 18.87 2.86
C THR A 108 -3.73 18.99 4.38
N ASP A 109 -4.71 18.45 5.11
CA ASP A 109 -4.71 18.44 6.57
C ASP A 109 -3.78 17.38 7.17
N MET A 110 -3.47 16.32 6.42
CA MET A 110 -2.60 15.23 6.87
C MET A 110 -1.30 15.15 6.10
N ASN A 111 -1.17 15.90 5.00
CA ASN A 111 -0.04 15.79 4.08
C ASN A 111 0.17 14.33 3.64
N PHE A 112 -0.90 13.68 3.18
CA PHE A 112 -0.93 12.25 2.90
C PHE A 112 -1.67 11.97 1.60
N PRO A 113 -1.16 11.03 0.74
CA PRO A 113 -1.82 10.69 -0.53
C PRO A 113 -2.97 9.73 -0.29
N LEU A 114 -4.20 10.22 -0.29
CA LEU A 114 -5.38 9.38 -0.02
C LEU A 114 -5.77 8.49 -1.18
N LYS A 115 -5.50 8.91 -2.41
CA LYS A 115 -5.95 8.15 -3.58
C LYS A 115 -5.01 8.38 -4.75
N LEU A 116 -4.74 7.32 -5.49
CA LEU A 116 -3.95 7.35 -6.70
C LEU A 116 -4.62 6.47 -7.74
N VAL A 117 -4.91 7.04 -8.92
CA VAL A 117 -5.58 6.34 -10.02
C VAL A 117 -4.72 6.47 -11.26
N LYS A 118 -4.46 5.36 -11.94
CA LYS A 118 -3.81 5.39 -13.25
C LYS A 118 -4.83 5.88 -14.29
N LYS A 119 -4.42 6.79 -15.16
CA LYS A 119 -5.35 7.50 -16.07
C LYS A 119 -6.14 6.56 -16.98
N ASP A 120 -5.54 5.43 -17.38
CA ASP A 120 -6.22 4.43 -18.20
C ASP A 120 -7.28 3.63 -17.44
N GLY A 121 -7.32 3.76 -16.12
CA GLY A 121 -8.34 3.13 -15.28
C GLY A 121 -8.08 1.70 -14.89
N ASP A 122 -6.92 1.10 -15.25
CA ASP A 122 -6.63 -0.29 -14.93
C ASP A 122 -6.11 -0.50 -13.52
N TRP A 123 -5.79 0.58 -12.80
CA TRP A 123 -5.18 0.44 -11.48
C TRP A 123 -5.56 1.63 -10.59
N MET A 124 -5.83 1.32 -9.32
CA MET A 124 -6.20 2.34 -8.34
C MET A 124 -5.83 1.86 -6.94
N VAL A 125 -5.40 2.78 -6.10
CA VAL A 125 -5.32 2.58 -4.65
C VAL A 125 -6.02 3.73 -3.95
N GLU A 126 -6.79 3.42 -2.90
CA GLU A 126 -7.48 4.42 -2.08
C GLU A 126 -7.36 4.02 -0.61
N TYR A 127 -6.98 4.97 0.21
CA TYR A 127 -6.87 4.77 1.66
C TYR A 127 -8.03 5.47 2.35
N ARG A 128 -8.71 4.77 3.25
CA ARG A 128 -9.83 5.29 4.03
C ARG A 128 -9.55 5.09 5.51
N ASP A 129 -10.20 5.89 6.35
CA ASP A 129 -10.06 5.82 7.80
C ASP A 129 -8.60 5.93 8.25
N VAL A 130 -7.84 6.80 7.59
CA VAL A 130 -6.42 6.98 7.88
C VAL A 130 -6.26 7.61 9.26
N LYS A 131 -5.50 6.95 10.14
CA LYS A 131 -5.19 7.43 11.47
C LYS A 131 -3.70 7.54 11.62
N LEU A 132 -3.23 8.71 12.00
CA LEU A 132 -1.82 8.94 12.28
C LEU A 132 -1.57 8.65 13.75
N GLY A 133 -0.53 7.86 14.03
CA GLY A 133 -0.21 7.49 15.40
C GLY A 133 1.00 6.59 15.44
N ARG A 134 1.38 6.19 16.64
CA ARG A 134 2.53 5.33 16.86
C ARG A 134 2.08 3.89 17.03
N LEU A 135 2.64 2.99 16.22
CA LEU A 135 2.34 1.57 16.26
C LEU A 135 3.39 0.82 17.06
N ALA A 136 2.96 -0.23 17.76
CA ALA A 136 3.86 -1.09 18.51
C ALA A 136 4.66 -2.00 17.56
N ASP A 137 5.84 -2.41 17.99
CA ASP A 137 6.71 -3.30 17.22
C ASP A 137 6.05 -4.64 16.87
N SER A 138 5.16 -5.12 17.73
CA SER A 138 4.49 -6.41 17.56
C SER A 138 3.66 -6.51 16.29
N PHE A 139 3.19 -5.38 15.74
CA PHE A 139 2.49 -5.39 14.46
C PHE A 139 3.32 -5.95 13.32
N PHE A 140 4.65 -5.81 13.42
CA PHE A 140 5.59 -6.14 12.34
C PHE A 140 6.49 -7.33 12.68
N GLN A 141 6.09 -8.12 13.67
CA GLN A 141 6.82 -9.31 14.12
C GLN A 141 5.99 -10.56 13.89
N LEU A 142 6.66 -11.68 13.67
CA LEU A 142 5.97 -12.96 13.56
C LEU A 142 5.29 -13.30 14.89
N PRO A 143 4.06 -13.82 14.85
CA PRO A 143 3.38 -14.23 16.07
C PRO A 143 4.15 -15.36 16.75
N HIS A 144 4.03 -15.41 18.07
CA HIS A 144 4.66 -16.44 18.88
C HIS A 144 4.17 -17.84 18.44
N ARG A 145 5.11 -18.80 18.36
CA ARG A 145 4.85 -20.20 17.99
C ARG A 145 4.47 -20.43 16.53
N TYR A 146 4.62 -19.45 15.67
CA TYR A 146 4.51 -19.70 14.23
C TYR A 146 5.82 -20.30 13.73
N VAL A 147 5.73 -21.29 12.84
CA VAL A 147 6.88 -21.96 12.26
C VAL A 147 6.89 -21.77 10.74
N PRO A 148 8.09 -21.77 10.12
CA PRO A 148 8.18 -21.61 8.69
C PRO A 148 7.54 -22.79 7.95
N MET A 149 6.84 -22.50 6.87
CA MET A 149 6.27 -23.51 6.01
C MET A 149 7.38 -24.05 5.11
N GLU A 150 7.51 -25.37 5.07
CA GLU A 150 8.47 -26.01 4.18
C GLU A 150 8.06 -25.82 2.72
N PRO A 151 9.04 -25.55 1.82
CA PRO A 151 8.74 -25.39 0.40
C PRO A 151 8.31 -26.69 -0.26
#